data_34230ac812851e1c3e805d15e8eabbe5
#
_entry.id   34230ac812851e1c3e805d15e8eabbe5
#
_cell.length_a   1.000
_cell.length_b   1.000
_cell.length_c   1.000
_cell.angle_alpha   90.00
_cell.angle_beta   90.00
_cell.angle_gamma   90.00
#
_symmetry.space_group_name_H-M   'P 1'
#
loop_
_entity.id
_entity.type
_entity.pdbx_description
1 polymer ?
#
loop_
_entity_poly.entity_id
_entity_poly.type
_entity_poly.pdbx_seq_one_letter_code
_entity_poly.pdbx_strand_id
1 'polypeptide(L)'
;NMTQYLSRIVPTFPGVKQVLLTGQIAGGFGAALEYVQVARTFGSGVEVDLLDDAGPLMSNPYLAACLETDISTLFGLGGTLIAQDCGSDCNDPNDDLLLYWKHLPKTYPSARFGFIDSTGDTVIASFFGFGANDCTGFAPVSAAQYEAGLLDMRTQVAADPNAGSFIYAGSDHTTLVAAYTTRTAPASDGGTVRFEDWVKGLVGGTITNVGP
;
A
#
# COMPACT_ATOMS: atom_id res chain seq x y z
N ASN A 1 -13.23 12.06 -9.02
CA ASN A 1 -14.08 10.86 -8.95
C ASN A 1 -14.31 10.39 -7.50
N MET A 2 -13.26 10.22 -6.68
CA MET A 2 -13.38 9.80 -5.27
C MET A 2 -14.38 10.68 -4.50
N THR A 3 -14.30 12.00 -4.62
CA THR A 3 -15.25 12.92 -3.97
C THR A 3 -16.71 12.60 -4.28
N GLN A 4 -17.01 12.27 -5.54
CA GLN A 4 -18.40 11.94 -5.93
C GLN A 4 -18.85 10.59 -5.36
N TYR A 5 -17.96 9.59 -5.30
CA TYR A 5 -18.28 8.32 -4.66
C TYR A 5 -18.52 8.51 -3.16
N LEU A 6 -17.64 9.21 -2.48
CA LEU A 6 -17.75 9.45 -1.04
C LEU A 6 -18.98 10.26 -0.68
N SER A 7 -19.41 11.23 -1.52
CA SER A 7 -20.64 11.99 -1.30
C SER A 7 -21.91 11.12 -1.31
N ARG A 8 -21.83 9.91 -1.86
CA ARG A 8 -22.91 8.92 -1.84
C ARG A 8 -22.69 7.85 -0.79
N ILE A 9 -21.46 7.35 -0.62
CA ILE A 9 -21.15 6.26 0.31
C ILE A 9 -21.38 6.71 1.75
N VAL A 10 -20.83 7.86 2.15
CA VAL A 10 -20.88 8.31 3.55
C VAL A 10 -22.33 8.45 4.07
N PRO A 11 -23.25 9.14 3.37
CA PRO A 11 -24.63 9.23 3.84
C PRO A 11 -25.44 7.92 3.72
N THR A 12 -24.95 6.95 2.89
CA THR A 12 -25.62 5.66 2.76
C THR A 12 -25.41 4.77 3.99
N PHE A 13 -24.31 4.95 4.71
CA PHE A 13 -23.95 4.18 5.90
C PHE A 13 -23.88 5.06 7.16
N PRO A 14 -24.99 5.66 7.58
CA PRO A 14 -25.01 6.51 8.76
C PRO A 14 -24.69 5.67 10.01
N GLY A 15 -23.74 6.14 10.81
CA GLY A 15 -23.35 5.47 12.05
C GLY A 15 -22.32 4.36 11.89
N VAL A 16 -21.71 4.20 10.70
CA VAL A 16 -20.52 3.36 10.52
C VAL A 16 -19.42 3.77 11.50
N LYS A 17 -18.71 2.80 12.06
CA LYS A 17 -17.64 3.03 13.03
C LYS A 17 -16.27 2.68 12.49
N GLN A 18 -16.24 1.77 11.52
CA GLN A 18 -15.02 1.31 10.89
C GLN A 18 -15.22 1.11 9.40
N VAL A 19 -14.23 1.48 8.62
CA VAL A 19 -14.14 1.31 7.17
C VAL A 19 -12.83 0.65 6.84
N LEU A 20 -12.86 -0.40 6.02
CA LEU A 20 -11.65 -0.93 5.40
C LEU A 20 -11.56 -0.39 3.97
N LEU A 21 -10.63 0.53 3.77
CA LEU A 21 -10.27 1.01 2.43
C LEU A 21 -9.31 0.02 1.80
N THR A 22 -9.65 -0.49 0.65
CA THR A 22 -8.80 -1.45 -0.06
C THR A 22 -8.84 -1.23 -1.56
N GLY A 23 -7.80 -1.69 -2.21
CA GLY A 23 -7.68 -1.71 -3.66
C GLY A 23 -6.65 -2.74 -4.10
N GLN A 24 -6.76 -3.16 -5.35
CA GLN A 24 -5.85 -4.14 -5.95
C GLN A 24 -5.12 -3.49 -7.12
N ILE A 25 -3.84 -3.81 -7.29
CA ILE A 25 -3.02 -3.31 -8.42
C ILE A 25 -2.93 -1.77 -8.39
N ALA A 26 -3.32 -1.11 -9.49
CA ALA A 26 -3.47 0.34 -9.55
C ALA A 26 -4.46 0.87 -8.49
N GLY A 27 -5.45 0.05 -8.09
CA GLY A 27 -6.35 0.35 -6.99
C GLY A 27 -5.68 0.27 -5.62
N GLY A 28 -4.63 -0.54 -5.43
CA GLY A 28 -3.78 -0.56 -4.24
C GLY A 28 -3.04 0.76 -4.07
N PHE A 29 -2.31 1.18 -5.09
CA PHE A 29 -1.71 2.52 -5.15
C PHE A 29 -2.75 3.62 -4.89
N GLY A 30 -3.91 3.52 -5.57
CA GLY A 30 -5.00 4.48 -5.41
C GLY A 30 -5.56 4.52 -3.98
N ALA A 31 -5.72 3.37 -3.33
CA ALA A 31 -6.21 3.30 -1.96
C ALA A 31 -5.27 4.00 -0.98
N ALA A 32 -3.95 3.78 -1.11
CA ALA A 32 -2.95 4.44 -0.29
C ALA A 32 -2.94 5.95 -0.53
N LEU A 33 -2.90 6.39 -1.79
CA LEU A 33 -2.80 7.80 -2.15
C LEU A 33 -4.09 8.61 -1.89
N GLU A 34 -5.26 7.97 -1.91
CA GLU A 34 -6.55 8.59 -1.62
C GLU A 34 -6.99 8.44 -0.15
N TYR A 35 -6.21 7.76 0.68
CA TYR A 35 -6.55 7.46 2.06
C TYR A 35 -6.97 8.73 2.85
N VAL A 36 -6.19 9.80 2.75
CA VAL A 36 -6.45 11.06 3.48
C VAL A 36 -7.82 11.65 3.11
N GLN A 37 -8.19 11.58 1.83
CA GLN A 37 -9.49 12.04 1.37
C GLN A 37 -10.62 11.20 1.97
N VAL A 38 -10.46 9.89 1.98
CA VAL A 38 -11.46 8.96 2.55
C VAL A 38 -11.62 9.21 4.04
N ALA A 39 -10.52 9.18 4.80
CA ALA A 39 -10.52 9.37 6.25
C ALA A 39 -11.15 10.72 6.66
N ARG A 40 -10.78 11.80 5.98
CA ARG A 40 -11.36 13.13 6.25
C ARG A 40 -12.86 13.21 5.94
N THR A 41 -13.32 12.52 4.90
CA THR A 41 -14.73 12.56 4.50
C THR A 41 -15.61 11.78 5.46
N PHE A 42 -15.14 10.64 6.00
CA PHE A 42 -15.83 9.91 7.06
C PHE A 42 -15.77 10.64 8.41
N GLY A 43 -14.73 11.42 8.65
CA GLY A 43 -14.53 12.21 9.86
C GLY A 43 -13.94 11.43 11.03
N SER A 44 -13.55 12.15 12.07
CA SER A 44 -12.79 11.63 13.22
C SER A 44 -13.54 10.60 14.09
N GLY A 45 -14.83 10.40 13.86
CA GLY A 45 -15.64 9.40 14.57
C GLY A 45 -15.65 8.01 13.92
N VAL A 46 -14.99 7.87 12.76
CA VAL A 46 -14.92 6.62 11.98
C VAL A 46 -13.45 6.23 11.82
N GLU A 47 -13.13 5.01 12.21
CA GLU A 47 -11.81 4.42 11.95
C GLU A 47 -11.75 3.97 10.50
N VAL A 48 -10.74 4.42 9.77
CA VAL A 48 -10.51 4.00 8.38
C VAL A 48 -9.19 3.25 8.33
N ASP A 49 -9.25 1.94 8.15
CA ASP A 49 -8.06 1.09 7.95
C ASP A 49 -7.72 0.98 6.46
N LEU A 50 -6.46 0.74 6.13
CA LEU A 50 -5.97 0.53 4.78
C LEU A 50 -5.51 -0.91 4.57
N LEU A 51 -5.88 -1.48 3.44
CA LEU A 51 -5.35 -2.75 2.96
C LEU A 51 -5.00 -2.62 1.46
N ASP A 52 -3.73 -2.47 1.19
CA ASP A 52 -3.16 -2.34 -0.16
C ASP A 52 -2.78 -3.74 -0.69
N ASP A 53 -3.43 -4.20 -1.75
CA ASP A 53 -3.17 -5.51 -2.36
C ASP A 53 -2.45 -5.33 -3.71
N ALA A 54 -1.15 -5.59 -3.73
CA ALA A 54 -0.27 -5.49 -4.88
C ALA A 54 -0.18 -4.07 -5.48
N GLY A 55 -0.07 -3.07 -4.62
CA GLY A 55 0.22 -1.68 -4.98
C GLY A 55 1.42 -1.12 -4.20
N PRO A 56 2.59 -1.80 -4.19
CA PRO A 56 3.69 -1.42 -3.32
C PRO A 56 4.33 -0.10 -3.77
N LEU A 57 4.28 0.90 -2.91
CA LEU A 57 5.01 2.16 -3.07
C LEU A 57 6.46 1.95 -2.59
N MET A 58 7.29 1.34 -3.43
CA MET A 58 8.70 1.12 -3.11
C MET A 58 9.52 2.39 -3.34
N SER A 59 10.61 2.55 -2.59
CA SER A 59 11.59 3.61 -2.84
C SER A 59 12.65 3.20 -3.86
N ASN A 60 13.39 4.19 -4.37
CA ASN A 60 14.59 3.96 -5.18
C ASN A 60 15.62 3.13 -4.36
N PRO A 61 16.31 2.12 -4.94
CA PRO A 61 16.36 1.79 -6.37
C PRO A 61 15.34 0.73 -6.84
N TYR A 62 14.40 0.32 -6.01
CA TYR A 62 13.44 -0.75 -6.32
C TYR A 62 12.31 -0.26 -7.22
N LEU A 63 11.85 0.95 -7.01
CA LEU A 63 11.09 1.72 -7.98
C LEU A 63 12.00 2.83 -8.50
N ALA A 64 12.18 2.93 -9.82
CA ALA A 64 13.10 3.89 -10.40
C ALA A 64 12.62 5.33 -10.20
N ALA A 65 13.51 6.24 -9.80
CA ALA A 65 13.16 7.64 -9.52
C ALA A 65 12.47 8.34 -10.70
N CYS A 66 12.89 8.05 -11.94
CA CYS A 66 12.21 8.60 -13.13
C CYS A 66 10.75 8.13 -13.22
N LEU A 67 10.47 6.87 -12.87
CA LEU A 67 9.11 6.32 -12.89
C LEU A 67 8.26 6.88 -11.74
N GLU A 68 8.86 7.13 -10.58
CA GLU A 68 8.18 7.81 -9.47
C GLU A 68 7.77 9.23 -9.87
N THR A 69 8.68 9.99 -10.52
CA THR A 69 8.40 11.32 -11.06
C THR A 69 7.31 11.30 -12.14
N ASP A 70 7.33 10.31 -13.03
CA ASP A 70 6.30 10.14 -14.05
C ASP A 70 4.93 9.84 -13.42
N ILE A 71 4.86 8.95 -12.43
CA ILE A 71 3.65 8.63 -11.68
C ILE A 71 3.14 9.88 -10.94
N SER A 72 4.01 10.59 -10.23
CA SER A 72 3.67 11.82 -9.51
C SER A 72 3.08 12.88 -10.43
N THR A 73 3.70 13.06 -11.59
CA THR A 73 3.26 14.01 -12.61
C THR A 73 1.93 13.59 -13.25
N LEU A 74 1.83 12.31 -13.67
CA LEU A 74 0.65 11.79 -14.37
C LEU A 74 -0.61 11.85 -13.49
N PHE A 75 -0.48 11.50 -12.22
CA PHE A 75 -1.58 11.54 -11.26
C PHE A 75 -1.75 12.90 -10.57
N GLY A 76 -0.85 13.85 -10.82
CA GLY A 76 -0.91 15.19 -10.21
C GLY A 76 -0.82 15.14 -8.69
N LEU A 77 0.06 14.29 -8.15
CA LEU A 77 0.11 13.99 -6.70
C LEU A 77 0.33 15.22 -5.85
N GLY A 78 1.12 16.20 -6.31
CA GLY A 78 1.37 17.44 -5.58
C GLY A 78 0.11 18.29 -5.30
N GLY A 79 -0.98 18.06 -6.03
CA GLY A 79 -2.29 18.68 -5.81
C GLY A 79 -3.25 17.87 -4.93
N THR A 80 -2.87 16.70 -4.49
CA THR A 80 -3.72 15.79 -3.71
C THR A 80 -3.78 16.14 -2.22
N LEU A 81 -4.79 15.62 -1.52
CA LEU A 81 -4.91 15.83 -0.08
C LEU A 81 -3.79 15.15 0.70
N ILE A 82 -3.29 14.00 0.25
CA ILE A 82 -2.17 13.34 0.92
C ILE A 82 -0.89 14.16 0.83
N ALA A 83 -0.60 14.77 -0.33
CA ALA A 83 0.55 15.64 -0.47
C ALA A 83 0.45 16.89 0.41
N GLN A 84 -0.73 17.48 0.51
CA GLN A 84 -0.98 18.61 1.41
C GLN A 84 -0.88 18.23 2.89
N ASP A 85 -1.33 17.04 3.25
CA ASP A 85 -1.28 16.52 4.62
C ASP A 85 0.14 16.18 5.05
N CYS A 86 0.90 15.56 4.17
CA CYS A 86 2.31 15.20 4.39
C CYS A 86 3.23 16.44 4.40
N GLY A 87 2.94 17.40 3.57
CA GLY A 87 3.71 18.66 3.47
C GLY A 87 5.19 18.42 3.20
N SER A 88 6.05 19.03 4.04
CA SER A 88 7.51 18.94 3.88
C SER A 88 8.08 17.52 4.07
N ASP A 89 7.37 16.65 4.79
CA ASP A 89 7.85 15.28 5.10
C ASP A 89 7.83 14.36 3.87
N CYS A 90 7.01 14.71 2.86
CA CYS A 90 6.96 14.02 1.57
C CYS A 90 7.60 14.84 0.43
N ASN A 91 8.31 15.90 0.74
CA ASN A 91 8.99 16.71 -0.26
C ASN A 91 10.39 16.14 -0.51
N ASP A 92 10.49 15.20 -1.41
CA ASP A 92 11.74 14.57 -1.83
C ASP A 92 12.08 14.95 -3.28
N PRO A 93 13.34 15.26 -3.62
CA PRO A 93 13.75 15.64 -4.97
C PRO A 93 13.61 14.52 -6.01
N ASN A 94 13.43 13.28 -5.58
CA ASN A 94 13.22 12.13 -6.44
C ASN A 94 11.75 11.65 -6.45
N ASP A 95 10.84 12.42 -5.83
CA ASP A 95 9.41 12.07 -5.69
C ASP A 95 9.16 10.72 -5.01
N ASP A 96 9.97 10.32 -4.00
CA ASP A 96 9.86 9.03 -3.30
C ASP A 96 8.43 8.77 -2.80
N LEU A 97 7.73 7.91 -3.51
CA LEU A 97 6.31 7.61 -3.25
C LEU A 97 6.09 6.86 -1.94
N LEU A 98 7.10 6.14 -1.44
CA LEU A 98 7.03 5.45 -0.15
C LEU A 98 6.84 6.44 1.01
N LEU A 99 7.26 7.68 0.88
CA LEU A 99 7.05 8.70 1.90
C LEU A 99 5.57 8.95 2.18
N TYR A 100 4.71 8.93 1.16
CA TYR A 100 3.27 9.03 1.34
C TYR A 100 2.73 7.88 2.18
N TRP A 101 3.14 6.63 1.86
CA TRP A 101 2.70 5.48 2.63
C TRP A 101 3.18 5.56 4.09
N LYS A 102 4.45 5.92 4.33
CA LYS A 102 5.04 6.08 5.67
C LYS A 102 4.41 7.21 6.49
N HIS A 103 3.86 8.22 5.85
CA HIS A 103 3.15 9.31 6.51
C HIS A 103 1.86 8.84 7.19
N LEU A 104 1.14 7.91 6.57
CA LEU A 104 -0.19 7.49 7.01
C LEU A 104 -0.21 6.92 8.44
N PRO A 105 0.59 5.88 8.80
CA PRO A 105 0.54 5.32 10.15
C PRO A 105 0.99 6.30 11.24
N LYS A 106 1.87 7.23 10.92
CA LYS A 106 2.31 8.28 11.86
C LYS A 106 1.20 9.28 12.15
N THR A 107 0.46 9.67 11.12
CA THR A 107 -0.58 10.70 11.22
C THR A 107 -1.90 10.16 11.74
N TYR A 108 -2.19 8.88 11.48
CA TYR A 108 -3.43 8.22 11.87
C TYR A 108 -3.16 7.02 12.81
N PRO A 109 -2.70 7.26 14.05
CA PRO A 109 -2.21 6.19 14.94
C PRO A 109 -3.29 5.23 15.43
N SER A 110 -4.57 5.59 15.31
CA SER A 110 -5.70 4.70 15.65
C SER A 110 -6.10 3.75 14.53
N ALA A 111 -5.71 4.05 13.29
CA ALA A 111 -5.97 3.21 12.11
C ALA A 111 -4.87 2.17 11.89
N ARG A 112 -5.12 1.14 11.08
CA ARG A 112 -4.16 0.11 10.70
C ARG A 112 -3.89 0.19 9.21
N PHE A 113 -2.63 -0.05 8.87
CA PHE A 113 -2.12 0.07 7.52
C PHE A 113 -1.43 -1.23 7.12
N GLY A 114 -2.04 -1.96 6.21
CA GLY A 114 -1.51 -3.23 5.73
C GLY A 114 -1.22 -3.19 4.24
N PHE A 115 -0.13 -3.85 3.83
CA PHE A 115 0.07 -4.19 2.44
C PHE A 115 0.32 -5.68 2.24
N ILE A 116 -0.07 -6.16 1.07
CA ILE A 116 0.02 -7.57 0.69
C ILE A 116 0.69 -7.65 -0.65
N ASP A 117 1.64 -8.60 -0.80
CA ASP A 117 2.19 -8.91 -2.12
C ASP A 117 2.82 -10.31 -2.15
N SER A 118 3.04 -10.82 -3.35
CA SER A 118 3.88 -11.99 -3.59
C SER A 118 5.34 -11.58 -3.85
N THR A 119 6.30 -12.41 -3.44
CA THR A 119 7.73 -12.12 -3.62
C THR A 119 8.17 -11.98 -5.07
N GLY A 120 7.36 -12.44 -6.02
CA GLY A 120 7.68 -12.40 -7.44
C GLY A 120 6.51 -11.97 -8.31
N ASP A 121 5.69 -11.02 -7.86
CA ASP A 121 4.59 -10.47 -8.67
C ASP A 121 5.09 -10.02 -10.04
N THR A 122 4.71 -10.78 -11.07
CA THR A 122 5.20 -10.55 -12.45
C THR A 122 4.53 -9.35 -13.11
N VAL A 123 3.37 -8.95 -12.65
CA VAL A 123 2.62 -7.81 -13.21
C VAL A 123 3.24 -6.50 -12.73
N ILE A 124 3.44 -6.35 -11.42
CA ILE A 124 4.06 -5.15 -10.87
C ILE A 124 5.54 -5.08 -11.26
N ALA A 125 6.27 -6.21 -11.23
CA ALA A 125 7.64 -6.26 -11.71
C ALA A 125 7.77 -5.83 -13.18
N SER A 126 6.79 -6.16 -14.03
CA SER A 126 6.74 -5.66 -15.40
C SER A 126 6.42 -4.17 -15.45
N PHE A 127 5.50 -3.69 -14.63
CA PHE A 127 5.19 -2.26 -14.55
C PHE A 127 6.41 -1.45 -14.11
N PHE A 128 7.15 -1.89 -13.11
CA PHE A 128 8.39 -1.24 -12.67
C PHE A 128 9.50 -1.28 -13.73
N GLY A 129 9.40 -2.23 -14.67
CA GLY A 129 10.29 -2.33 -15.82
C GLY A 129 10.28 -1.13 -16.77
N PHE A 130 9.25 -0.26 -16.72
CA PHE A 130 9.23 1.00 -17.45
C PHE A 130 10.25 2.02 -16.91
N GLY A 131 10.77 1.83 -15.70
CA GLY A 131 11.88 2.61 -15.15
C GLY A 131 13.26 2.28 -15.73
N ALA A 132 13.37 1.27 -16.60
CA ALA A 132 14.66 0.86 -17.17
C ALA A 132 15.30 1.97 -18.01
N ASN A 133 16.66 2.07 -17.91
CA ASN A 133 17.45 3.06 -18.63
C ASN A 133 16.92 4.49 -18.45
N ASP A 134 16.61 4.87 -17.23
CA ASP A 134 16.06 6.18 -16.87
C ASP A 134 14.77 6.49 -17.67
N CYS A 135 13.82 5.56 -17.60
CA CYS A 135 12.53 5.59 -18.28
C CYS A 135 12.57 5.69 -19.82
N THR A 136 13.72 5.42 -20.45
CA THR A 136 13.84 5.40 -21.91
C THR A 136 13.78 3.98 -22.49
N GLY A 137 13.66 2.95 -21.63
CA GLY A 137 13.61 1.55 -22.01
C GLY A 137 12.52 0.77 -21.29
N PHE A 138 12.52 -0.54 -21.52
CA PHE A 138 11.66 -1.47 -20.79
C PHE A 138 12.45 -2.75 -20.48
N ALA A 139 12.55 -3.08 -19.21
CA ALA A 139 13.11 -4.34 -18.74
C ALA A 139 12.43 -4.68 -17.39
N PRO A 140 11.59 -5.71 -17.31
CA PRO A 140 10.98 -6.13 -16.04
C PRO A 140 12.03 -6.33 -14.95
N VAL A 141 11.76 -5.88 -13.75
CA VAL A 141 12.65 -6.13 -12.63
C VAL A 141 12.66 -7.62 -12.30
N SER A 142 13.80 -8.14 -11.86
CA SER A 142 13.91 -9.56 -11.48
C SER A 142 13.10 -9.83 -10.21
N ALA A 143 12.63 -11.08 -10.04
CA ALA A 143 11.94 -11.49 -8.81
C ALA A 143 12.76 -11.20 -7.54
N ALA A 144 14.08 -11.44 -7.59
CA ALA A 144 14.97 -11.15 -6.47
C ALA A 144 15.05 -9.64 -6.14
N GLN A 145 15.06 -8.78 -7.15
CA GLN A 145 15.04 -7.33 -6.95
C GLN A 145 13.69 -6.86 -6.43
N TYR A 146 12.61 -7.42 -6.95
CA TYR A 146 11.25 -7.13 -6.50
C TYR A 146 11.05 -7.53 -5.03
N GLU A 147 11.43 -8.76 -4.66
CA GLU A 147 11.39 -9.24 -3.28
C GLU A 147 12.21 -8.33 -2.36
N ALA A 148 13.43 -7.96 -2.76
CA ALA A 148 14.26 -7.05 -1.97
C ALA A 148 13.58 -5.70 -1.74
N GLY A 149 12.85 -5.17 -2.73
CA GLY A 149 12.06 -3.94 -2.59
C GLY A 149 10.89 -4.08 -1.62
N LEU A 150 10.17 -5.20 -1.65
CA LEU A 150 9.10 -5.49 -0.67
C LEU A 150 9.64 -5.58 0.75
N LEU A 151 10.79 -6.24 0.94
CA LEU A 151 11.42 -6.38 2.26
C LEU A 151 11.97 -5.05 2.77
N ASP A 152 12.48 -4.21 1.89
CA ASP A 152 12.90 -2.85 2.22
C ASP A 152 11.70 -1.99 2.63
N MET A 153 10.63 -1.96 1.84
CA MET A 153 9.38 -1.28 2.18
C MET A 153 8.87 -1.74 3.55
N ARG A 154 8.77 -3.07 3.78
CA ARG A 154 8.38 -3.62 5.08
C ARG A 154 9.24 -3.09 6.23
N THR A 155 10.55 -3.08 6.05
CA THR A 155 11.50 -2.61 7.06
C THR A 155 11.26 -1.14 7.40
N GLN A 156 11.01 -0.32 6.39
CA GLN A 156 10.78 1.11 6.57
C GLN A 156 9.43 1.42 7.25
N VAL A 157 8.38 0.64 6.96
CA VAL A 157 7.05 0.87 7.54
C VAL A 157 6.86 0.17 8.88
N ALA A 158 7.63 -0.86 9.19
CA ALA A 158 7.57 -1.59 10.46
C ALA A 158 8.02 -0.76 11.68
N ALA A 159 8.55 0.44 11.47
CA ALA A 159 8.84 1.39 12.53
C ALA A 159 7.56 1.88 13.25
N ASP A 160 6.41 1.82 12.58
CA ASP A 160 5.13 2.27 13.11
C ASP A 160 4.30 1.04 13.55
N PRO A 161 3.85 0.98 14.83
CA PRO A 161 3.23 -0.23 15.40
C PRO A 161 1.85 -0.58 14.83
N ASN A 162 1.25 0.34 14.10
CA ASN A 162 -0.03 0.19 13.42
C ASN A 162 0.12 -0.08 11.91
N ALA A 163 1.36 -0.38 11.45
CA ALA A 163 1.67 -0.79 10.08
C ALA A 163 2.17 -2.24 10.04
N GLY A 164 1.82 -2.97 8.98
CA GLY A 164 2.24 -4.35 8.80
C GLY A 164 2.12 -4.85 7.37
N SER A 165 2.66 -6.04 7.13
CA SER A 165 2.71 -6.64 5.80
C SER A 165 2.38 -8.12 5.81
N PHE A 166 1.79 -8.58 4.71
CA PHE A 166 1.61 -9.99 4.42
C PHE A 166 2.31 -10.30 3.10
N ILE A 167 3.57 -10.74 3.18
CA ILE A 167 4.38 -11.09 2.01
C ILE A 167 4.46 -12.60 1.91
N TYR A 168 4.13 -13.17 0.77
CA TYR A 168 4.14 -14.62 0.57
C TYR A 168 4.98 -15.02 -0.64
N ALA A 169 5.55 -16.22 -0.57
CA ALA A 169 6.31 -16.78 -1.68
C ALA A 169 5.38 -17.11 -2.86
N GLY A 170 5.71 -16.64 -4.04
CA GLY A 170 4.94 -16.89 -5.26
C GLY A 170 5.16 -15.82 -6.33
N SER A 171 4.40 -15.96 -7.40
CA SER A 171 4.40 -15.00 -8.53
C SER A 171 2.99 -14.52 -8.87
N ASP A 172 2.04 -14.80 -7.97
CA ASP A 172 0.65 -14.40 -8.18
C ASP A 172 0.50 -12.89 -8.09
N HIS A 173 -0.43 -12.37 -8.85
CA HIS A 173 -0.81 -10.99 -8.83
C HIS A 173 -2.17 -10.86 -8.16
N THR A 174 -2.21 -10.15 -7.04
CA THR A 174 -3.34 -9.94 -6.12
C THR A 174 -3.77 -11.16 -5.30
N THR A 175 -4.26 -10.91 -4.10
CA THR A 175 -4.61 -11.94 -3.12
C THR A 175 -6.06 -11.85 -2.66
N LEU A 176 -6.60 -10.65 -2.50
CA LEU A 176 -7.86 -10.39 -1.83
C LEU A 176 -9.06 -11.10 -2.48
N VAL A 177 -9.10 -11.14 -3.81
CA VAL A 177 -10.20 -11.80 -4.53
C VAL A 177 -9.83 -13.24 -4.92
N ALA A 178 -8.58 -13.47 -5.33
CA ALA A 178 -8.19 -14.74 -5.93
C ALA A 178 -7.87 -15.83 -4.89
N ALA A 179 -7.34 -15.47 -3.72
CA ALA A 179 -6.77 -16.43 -2.77
C ALA A 179 -7.05 -16.12 -1.28
N TYR A 180 -8.09 -15.35 -0.97
CA TYR A 180 -8.39 -14.88 0.38
C TYR A 180 -8.41 -16.00 1.45
N THR A 181 -9.01 -17.13 1.15
CA THR A 181 -9.15 -18.24 2.11
C THR A 181 -8.02 -19.25 2.08
N THR A 182 -7.17 -19.23 1.06
CA THR A 182 -6.17 -20.28 0.81
C THR A 182 -4.73 -19.82 0.98
N ARG A 183 -4.48 -18.52 0.87
CA ARG A 183 -3.11 -17.98 0.95
C ARG A 183 -2.56 -18.07 2.36
N THR A 184 -1.28 -18.45 2.44
CA THR A 184 -0.52 -18.52 3.68
C THR A 184 0.87 -17.93 3.50
N ALA A 185 1.46 -17.45 4.58
CA ALA A 185 2.84 -16.97 4.62
C ALA A 185 3.53 -17.42 5.92
N PRO A 186 4.88 -17.51 5.94
CA PRO A 186 5.61 -17.86 7.15
C PRO A 186 5.44 -16.80 8.24
N ALA A 187 5.30 -17.24 9.47
CA ALA A 187 5.33 -16.39 10.66
C ALA A 187 6.74 -16.30 11.24
N SER A 188 7.02 -15.24 11.99
CA SER A 188 8.33 -15.02 12.63
C SER A 188 8.71 -16.08 13.66
N ASP A 189 7.73 -16.82 14.21
CA ASP A 189 7.93 -17.92 15.16
C ASP A 189 8.17 -19.28 14.49
N GLY A 190 8.26 -19.31 13.16
CA GLY A 190 8.40 -20.53 12.35
C GLY A 190 7.08 -21.22 12.02
N GLY A 191 5.95 -20.67 12.46
CA GLY A 191 4.62 -21.12 12.10
C GLY A 191 4.18 -20.62 10.72
N THR A 192 2.88 -20.72 10.47
CA THR A 192 2.24 -20.28 9.23
C THR A 192 1.00 -19.46 9.58
N VAL A 193 0.86 -18.30 8.96
CA VAL A 193 -0.30 -17.42 9.10
C VAL A 193 -1.16 -17.52 7.84
N ARG A 194 -2.46 -17.71 8.02
CA ARG A 194 -3.43 -17.65 6.92
C ARG A 194 -3.79 -16.19 6.63
N PHE A 195 -3.91 -15.86 5.37
CA PHE A 195 -4.23 -14.49 4.97
C PHE A 195 -5.54 -13.98 5.57
N GLU A 196 -6.60 -14.78 5.55
CA GLU A 196 -7.88 -14.39 6.16
C GLU A 196 -7.78 -14.08 7.67
N ASP A 197 -6.92 -14.79 8.39
CA ASP A 197 -6.73 -14.58 9.83
C ASP A 197 -5.90 -13.31 10.08
N TRP A 198 -4.93 -13.02 9.21
CA TRP A 198 -4.19 -11.77 9.23
C TRP A 198 -5.09 -10.55 8.95
N VAL A 199 -5.99 -10.63 7.96
CA VAL A 199 -6.97 -9.56 7.68
C VAL A 199 -7.96 -9.38 8.83
N LYS A 200 -8.43 -10.47 9.43
CA LYS A 200 -9.28 -10.39 10.66
C LYS A 200 -8.54 -9.72 11.82
N GLY A 201 -7.25 -10.00 11.95
CA GLY A 201 -6.38 -9.32 12.91
C GLY A 201 -6.32 -7.83 12.65
N LEU A 202 -6.03 -7.42 11.41
CA LEU A 202 -5.98 -6.01 10.98
C LEU A 202 -7.26 -5.27 11.37
N VAL A 203 -8.41 -5.78 10.94
CA VAL A 203 -9.72 -5.19 11.25
C VAL A 203 -10.04 -5.25 12.76
N GLY A 204 -9.54 -6.27 13.46
CA GLY A 204 -9.70 -6.43 14.91
C GLY A 204 -8.70 -5.64 15.77
N GLY A 205 -7.81 -4.87 15.16
CA GLY A 205 -6.86 -3.99 15.86
C GLY A 205 -5.48 -4.58 16.12
N THR A 206 -5.16 -5.72 15.48
CA THR A 206 -3.84 -6.35 15.58
C THR A 206 -3.24 -6.46 14.20
N ILE A 207 -2.09 -5.85 13.98
CA ILE A 207 -1.36 -5.96 12.72
C ILE A 207 0.07 -6.47 12.98
N THR A 208 0.55 -7.32 12.09
CA THR A 208 1.88 -7.93 12.18
C THR A 208 2.54 -7.99 10.82
N ASN A 209 3.86 -8.14 10.82
CA ASN A 209 4.62 -8.45 9.62
C ASN A 209 4.71 -9.96 9.46
N VAL A 210 4.30 -10.46 8.30
CA VAL A 210 4.26 -11.89 7.96
C VAL A 210 4.97 -12.09 6.63
N GLY A 211 5.77 -13.15 6.53
CA GLY A 211 6.50 -13.48 5.31
C GLY A 211 8.01 -13.61 5.52
N PRO A 212 8.76 -13.84 4.44
CA PRO A 212 10.21 -14.06 4.48
C PRO A 212 10.99 -12.89 5.08
#